data_507acecb73426dc11b0dcf3d3959e045
#
_entry.id   507acecb73426dc11b0dcf3d3959e045
#
_cell.length_a   1.000
_cell.length_b   1.000
_cell.length_c   1.000
_cell.angle_alpha   90.00
_cell.angle_beta   90.00
_cell.angle_gamma   90.00
#
_symmetry.space_group_name_H-M   'P 1'
#
loop_
_entity.id
_entity.type
_entity.pdbx_description
1 polymer ?
#
loop_
_entity_poly.entity_id
_entity_poly.type
_entity_poly.pdbx_seq_one_letter_code
_entity_poly.pdbx_strand_id
1 'polypeptide(L)'
;LGTNDAGGIKAKNEFIHSTNWDLVVFDEYHFGAWRENAKNLFERFDEENDDFDIEKYQKEEAGNAINETFLPISAFHYLYLSGTPFRALNSGEFLEDQVFNWTYSDEQSAKENWEGPGENPYAALPKMIMLTYKVPDSITNVATSEGYDEFDINEFFRAEYKEKGKPETARFVYEDYVQNWLKMIQGNYMPVDGLKLGAERPPMPFSDTTLLNVLSHTLWFLPNVASCYAMYNLLRQKQNNFFDDYKVIVCAGTRAGIGIDALAPVLNAMGDPLKTKTITLSCGKLTTGVTVRPWAGVFMLRNLKSPETYFQTAFRVQSPWEIKDEHGNREVVKQERYVFDFALERALHQISDYSCRLKVDDTSPEQKVSEFISFLPVLAFDGSSMNRIDAQDILDITYAGTSATLLAKRWQTALLVHVDNDTLKKLQSNQDALDALMNIEGFRSLNSEIQTIINRSEKVKKLKKEKGDALTKEEKKELSEDEKKAKSLRKQVQENLLKLAARIPAFMYLTDYREQTIKDVITQIEPELFKKVTGLSVKDF
;
A
#
# COMPACT_ATOMS: atom_id res chain seq x y z
N LEU A 1 15.95 11.38 15.38
CA LEU A 1 16.67 11.10 16.64
C LEU A 1 17.83 10.12 16.40
N GLY A 2 18.87 10.45 15.69
CA GLY A 2 19.90 9.49 15.30
C GLY A 2 21.01 9.34 16.37
N THR A 3 21.67 8.18 16.35
CA THR A 3 22.91 7.93 17.06
C THR A 3 24.10 8.58 16.36
N ASN A 4 25.18 8.86 17.11
CA ASN A 4 26.47 9.20 16.53
C ASN A 4 27.20 7.93 16.04
N ASP A 5 28.34 8.08 15.36
CA ASP A 5 29.12 6.98 14.81
C ASP A 5 29.60 5.96 15.86
N ALA A 6 29.57 6.31 17.13
CA ALA A 6 29.90 5.45 18.29
C ALA A 6 28.67 4.77 18.90
N GLY A 7 27.49 4.90 18.31
CA GLY A 7 26.23 4.31 18.81
C GLY A 7 25.57 5.06 19.98
N GLY A 8 26.12 6.19 20.42
CA GLY A 8 25.55 7.04 21.46
C GLY A 8 24.55 8.07 20.90
N ILE A 9 23.73 8.65 21.79
CA ILE A 9 22.80 9.73 21.44
C ILE A 9 23.59 10.96 20.94
N LYS A 10 23.15 11.57 19.84
CA LYS A 10 23.75 12.83 19.38
C LYS A 10 23.54 13.92 20.41
N ALA A 11 24.60 14.68 20.75
CA ALA A 11 24.57 15.73 21.78
C ALA A 11 23.39 16.72 21.61
N LYS A 12 23.02 17.07 20.38
CA LYS A 12 21.86 17.91 20.08
C LYS A 12 20.51 17.33 20.49
N ASN A 13 20.45 16.02 20.75
CA ASN A 13 19.22 15.29 21.07
C ASN A 13 19.21 14.79 22.53
N GLU A 14 20.28 15.05 23.31
CA GLU A 14 20.38 14.57 24.69
C GLU A 14 19.21 15.04 25.55
N PHE A 15 18.76 16.30 25.39
CA PHE A 15 17.64 16.84 26.15
C PHE A 15 16.32 16.07 25.91
N ILE A 16 16.12 15.52 24.71
CA ILE A 16 14.92 14.75 24.37
C ILE A 16 14.85 13.45 25.18
N HIS A 17 16.02 12.81 25.38
CA HIS A 17 16.12 11.56 26.10
C HIS A 17 16.25 11.73 27.62
N SER A 18 16.71 12.91 28.07
CA SER A 18 16.83 13.25 29.50
C SER A 18 15.56 13.83 30.12
N THR A 19 14.62 14.25 29.28
CA THR A 19 13.35 14.85 29.71
C THR A 19 12.28 13.77 29.84
N ASN A 20 11.48 13.82 30.93
CA ASN A 20 10.26 13.02 31.02
C ASN A 20 9.10 13.87 30.45
N TRP A 21 8.56 13.44 29.31
CA TRP A 21 7.54 14.17 28.56
C TRP A 21 6.13 13.80 29.06
N ASP A 22 5.18 14.73 28.97
CA ASP A 22 3.77 14.41 29.22
C ASP A 22 3.19 13.57 28.08
N LEU A 23 3.53 13.91 26.84
CA LEU A 23 3.11 13.22 25.63
C LEU A 23 4.23 13.20 24.61
N VAL A 24 4.46 12.03 24.02
CA VAL A 24 5.30 11.86 22.84
C VAL A 24 4.44 11.38 21.67
N VAL A 25 4.50 12.10 20.55
CA VAL A 25 3.81 11.75 19.32
C VAL A 25 4.82 11.21 18.31
N PHE A 26 4.62 9.95 17.89
CA PHE A 26 5.40 9.34 16.81
C PHE A 26 4.58 9.39 15.53
N ASP A 27 5.02 10.24 14.59
CA ASP A 27 4.44 10.31 13.26
C ASP A 27 5.07 9.27 12.34
N GLU A 28 4.30 8.79 11.34
CA GLU A 28 4.70 7.76 10.38
C GLU A 28 5.27 6.51 11.08
N TYR A 29 4.55 6.02 12.09
CA TYR A 29 4.99 4.93 12.97
C TYR A 29 5.48 3.68 12.22
N HIS A 30 4.90 3.38 11.08
CA HIS A 30 5.28 2.23 10.26
C HIS A 30 6.69 2.33 9.66
N PHE A 31 7.24 3.55 9.49
CA PHE A 31 8.65 3.75 9.12
C PHE A 31 9.57 3.83 10.34
N GLY A 32 9.02 4.12 11.52
CA GLY A 32 9.75 4.29 12.74
C GLY A 32 10.83 5.36 12.64
N ALA A 33 10.51 6.62 12.97
CA ALA A 33 11.50 7.72 12.97
C ALA A 33 12.77 7.42 13.81
N TRP A 34 12.75 6.36 14.59
CA TRP A 34 13.78 5.85 15.48
C TRP A 34 14.43 4.54 14.97
N ARG A 35 14.02 4.02 13.80
CA ARG A 35 14.69 2.87 13.18
C ARG A 35 15.83 3.39 12.30
N GLU A 36 17.05 2.96 12.61
CA GLU A 36 18.25 3.32 11.86
C GLU A 36 18.13 2.97 10.36
N ASN A 37 17.26 2.00 10.04
CA ASN A 37 16.93 1.59 8.68
C ASN A 37 16.04 2.59 7.91
N ALA A 38 15.32 3.50 8.57
CA ALA A 38 14.54 4.51 7.87
C ALA A 38 15.46 5.48 7.11
N LYS A 39 16.62 5.81 7.67
CA LYS A 39 17.65 6.60 6.99
C LYS A 39 18.21 5.85 5.79
N ASN A 40 18.52 4.58 5.96
CA ASN A 40 19.00 3.70 4.90
C ASN A 40 17.93 3.46 3.81
N LEU A 41 16.64 3.55 4.14
CA LEU A 41 15.56 3.45 3.15
C LEU A 41 15.56 4.67 2.23
N PHE A 42 15.65 5.88 2.78
CA PHE A 42 15.72 7.11 1.99
C PHE A 42 17.05 7.23 1.22
N GLU A 43 18.16 6.75 1.79
CA GLU A 43 19.46 6.72 1.13
C GLU A 43 19.57 5.61 0.07
N ARG A 44 18.95 4.43 0.28
CA ARG A 44 18.94 3.31 -0.67
C ARG A 44 17.97 3.49 -1.84
N PHE A 45 16.95 4.32 -1.72
CA PHE A 45 16.15 4.75 -2.87
C PHE A 45 16.99 5.56 -3.88
N ASP A 46 18.15 6.05 -3.46
CA ASP A 46 19.07 6.85 -4.27
C ASP A 46 20.27 6.05 -4.81
N GLU A 47 20.55 4.87 -4.30
CA GLU A 47 21.64 4.04 -4.79
C GLU A 47 21.20 3.13 -5.93
N GLU A 48 22.00 3.14 -6.98
CA GLU A 48 21.91 2.55 -8.31
C GLU A 48 21.65 1.03 -8.40
N ASN A 49 21.01 0.39 -7.46
CA ASN A 49 20.69 -1.04 -7.56
C ASN A 49 19.23 -1.25 -7.95
N ASP A 50 19.05 -1.77 -9.16
CA ASP A 50 17.78 -2.15 -9.80
C ASP A 50 16.97 -3.20 -9.03
N ASP A 51 17.53 -3.84 -8.00
CA ASP A 51 16.88 -4.85 -7.18
C ASP A 51 16.67 -4.35 -5.74
N PHE A 52 15.77 -3.40 -5.55
CA PHE A 52 15.19 -3.21 -4.22
C PHE A 52 14.24 -4.37 -3.93
N ASP A 53 14.77 -5.42 -3.34
CA ASP A 53 14.01 -6.59 -2.91
C ASP A 53 13.23 -6.24 -1.62
N ILE A 54 11.96 -5.84 -1.83
CA ILE A 54 11.01 -5.57 -0.73
C ILE A 54 10.85 -6.82 0.15
N GLU A 55 10.99 -8.04 -0.38
CA GLU A 55 10.95 -9.27 0.42
C GLU A 55 12.17 -9.39 1.33
N LYS A 56 13.33 -8.99 0.84
CA LYS A 56 14.56 -8.94 1.66
C LYS A 56 14.44 -7.87 2.74
N TYR A 57 13.88 -6.70 2.37
CA TYR A 57 13.58 -5.63 3.32
C TYR A 57 12.55 -6.05 4.38
N GLN A 58 11.46 -6.71 4.00
CA GLN A 58 10.46 -7.22 4.94
C GLN A 58 11.02 -8.34 5.83
N LYS A 59 11.94 -9.18 5.32
CA LYS A 59 12.65 -10.18 6.13
C LYS A 59 13.66 -9.55 7.08
N GLU A 60 14.38 -8.53 6.65
CA GLU A 60 15.29 -7.75 7.49
C GLU A 60 14.52 -6.95 8.56
N GLU A 61 13.35 -6.39 8.24
CA GLU A 61 12.46 -5.77 9.24
C GLU A 61 11.88 -6.77 10.24
N ALA A 62 11.50 -7.96 9.79
CA ALA A 62 11.01 -9.02 10.67
C ALA A 62 12.13 -9.60 11.57
N GLY A 63 13.39 -9.59 11.09
CA GLY A 63 14.56 -10.05 11.84
C GLY A 63 15.16 -9.00 12.77
N ASN A 64 15.00 -7.72 12.43
CA ASN A 64 15.51 -6.58 13.19
C ASN A 64 14.35 -5.84 13.90
N ALA A 65 13.54 -6.55 14.66
CA ALA A 65 12.73 -5.92 15.72
C ALA A 65 13.72 -5.26 16.68
N ILE A 66 14.15 -4.03 16.33
CA ILE A 66 15.05 -3.24 17.15
C ILE A 66 14.34 -3.03 18.47
N ASN A 67 14.93 -3.57 19.49
CA ASN A 67 14.54 -3.38 20.87
C ASN A 67 14.27 -1.89 21.11
N GLU A 68 13.05 -1.55 21.49
CA GLU A 68 12.69 -0.23 22.05
C GLU A 68 13.61 0.20 23.21
N THR A 69 14.42 -0.73 23.71
CA THR A 69 15.48 -0.50 24.71
C THR A 69 16.64 0.37 24.20
N PHE A 70 16.80 0.58 22.90
CA PHE A 70 17.99 1.28 22.38
C PHE A 70 17.92 2.82 22.45
N LEU A 71 16.73 3.43 22.45
CA LEU A 71 16.57 4.89 22.56
C LEU A 71 15.27 5.22 23.35
N PRO A 72 15.21 4.97 24.66
CA PRO A 72 14.03 5.26 25.44
C PRO A 72 13.81 6.78 25.53
N ILE A 73 12.73 7.26 24.94
CA ILE A 73 12.18 8.57 25.26
C ILE A 73 11.14 8.32 26.35
N SER A 74 11.34 8.90 27.53
CA SER A 74 10.40 8.73 28.64
C SER A 74 9.21 9.67 28.48
N ALA A 75 8.00 9.11 28.49
CA ALA A 75 6.77 9.90 28.50
C ALA A 75 5.69 9.23 29.35
N PHE A 76 4.72 10.02 29.81
CA PHE A 76 3.53 9.50 30.46
C PHE A 76 2.59 8.86 29.43
N HIS A 77 2.50 9.45 28.23
CA HIS A 77 1.62 9.00 27.15
C HIS A 77 2.37 8.95 25.82
N TYR A 78 2.02 7.98 24.99
CA TYR A 78 2.54 7.84 23.64
C TYR A 78 1.39 7.81 22.66
N LEU A 79 1.46 8.65 21.62
CA LEU A 79 0.53 8.64 20.48
C LEU A 79 1.30 8.24 19.23
N TYR A 80 0.81 7.22 18.55
CA TYR A 80 1.39 6.73 17.31
C TYR A 80 0.46 7.09 16.15
N LEU A 81 0.97 7.83 15.17
CA LEU A 81 0.23 8.22 13.98
C LEU A 81 0.76 7.44 12.78
N SER A 82 -0.12 6.94 11.94
CA SER A 82 0.24 6.26 10.69
C SER A 82 -0.87 6.41 9.68
N GLY A 83 -0.52 6.76 8.43
CA GLY A 83 -1.44 6.73 7.31
C GLY A 83 -1.76 5.32 6.80
N THR A 84 -1.03 4.30 7.30
CA THR A 84 -1.20 2.89 6.92
C THR A 84 -0.98 1.99 8.14
N PRO A 85 -2.01 1.85 9.00
CA PRO A 85 -1.88 1.19 10.29
C PRO A 85 -1.84 -0.35 10.23
N PHE A 86 -1.80 -0.97 9.04
CA PHE A 86 -2.01 -2.41 8.85
C PHE A 86 -1.03 -3.28 9.64
N ARG A 87 0.23 -2.88 9.74
CA ARG A 87 1.22 -3.61 10.53
C ARG A 87 0.89 -3.56 12.01
N ALA A 88 0.51 -2.39 12.49
CA ALA A 88 0.14 -2.20 13.89
C ALA A 88 -1.12 -3.00 14.26
N LEU A 89 -2.12 -3.00 13.37
CA LEU A 89 -3.36 -3.77 13.54
C LEU A 89 -3.10 -5.28 13.48
N ASN A 90 -2.31 -5.75 12.50
CA ASN A 90 -2.07 -7.17 12.28
C ASN A 90 -0.97 -7.76 13.19
N SER A 91 -0.04 -6.96 13.69
CA SER A 91 1.04 -7.44 14.57
C SER A 91 0.59 -7.72 16.00
N GLY A 92 -0.61 -7.31 16.37
CA GLY A 92 -1.08 -7.35 17.76
C GLY A 92 -0.27 -6.43 18.68
N GLU A 93 0.40 -5.45 18.13
CA GLU A 93 1.23 -4.46 18.83
C GLU A 93 0.38 -3.53 19.68
N PHE A 94 -0.86 -3.26 19.22
CA PHE A 94 -1.87 -2.50 19.92
C PHE A 94 -3.12 -3.36 20.15
N LEU A 95 -3.83 -3.07 21.23
CA LEU A 95 -5.16 -3.61 21.44
C LEU A 95 -6.17 -2.84 20.59
N GLU A 96 -7.23 -3.47 20.13
CA GLU A 96 -8.25 -2.84 19.27
C GLU A 96 -8.84 -1.55 19.89
N ASP A 97 -9.07 -1.56 21.21
CA ASP A 97 -9.56 -0.40 21.96
C ASP A 97 -8.54 0.74 22.12
N GLN A 98 -7.30 0.52 21.71
CA GLN A 98 -6.22 1.52 21.69
C GLN A 98 -6.02 2.14 20.30
N VAL A 99 -6.70 1.62 19.27
CA VAL A 99 -6.55 2.07 17.90
C VAL A 99 -7.77 2.84 17.46
N PHE A 100 -7.57 4.12 17.12
CA PHE A 100 -8.56 4.88 16.38
C PHE A 100 -8.23 4.77 14.89
N ASN A 101 -9.11 4.13 14.13
CA ASN A 101 -8.96 3.97 12.69
C ASN A 101 -9.96 4.87 11.95
N TRP A 102 -9.45 5.71 11.07
CA TRP A 102 -10.25 6.61 10.24
C TRP A 102 -9.83 6.44 8.79
N THR A 103 -10.66 5.75 8.03
CA THR A 103 -10.36 5.36 6.65
C THR A 103 -10.79 6.42 5.65
N TYR A 104 -10.35 6.26 4.39
CA TYR A 104 -10.84 7.09 3.29
C TYR A 104 -12.38 6.97 3.12
N SER A 105 -12.94 5.78 3.31
CA SER A 105 -14.38 5.56 3.25
C SER A 105 -15.12 6.30 4.37
N ASP A 106 -14.57 6.29 5.59
CA ASP A 106 -15.15 7.04 6.72
C ASP A 106 -15.12 8.55 6.46
N GLU A 107 -14.01 9.07 5.89
CA GLU A 107 -13.85 10.47 5.52
C GLU A 107 -14.88 10.91 4.48
N GLN A 108 -15.06 10.13 3.40
CA GLN A 108 -16.02 10.44 2.35
C GLN A 108 -17.47 10.29 2.84
N SER A 109 -17.74 9.28 3.66
CA SER A 109 -19.05 9.11 4.32
C SER A 109 -19.37 10.28 5.22
N ALA A 110 -18.41 10.74 6.03
CA ALA A 110 -18.59 11.92 6.86
C ALA A 110 -18.81 13.20 6.04
N LYS A 111 -18.19 13.30 4.86
CA LYS A 111 -18.44 14.41 3.92
C LYS A 111 -19.87 14.40 3.39
N GLU A 112 -20.35 13.21 2.96
CA GLU A 112 -21.68 13.07 2.35
C GLU A 112 -22.81 13.20 3.38
N ASN A 113 -22.59 12.74 4.63
CA ASN A 113 -23.61 12.62 5.67
C ASN A 113 -23.37 13.58 6.84
N TRP A 114 -22.75 14.75 6.61
CA TRP A 114 -22.48 15.71 7.68
C TRP A 114 -23.76 16.30 8.27
N GLU A 115 -23.99 16.04 9.54
CA GLU A 115 -25.11 16.57 10.33
C GLU A 115 -24.64 17.42 11.52
N GLY A 116 -23.33 17.70 11.61
CA GLY A 116 -22.75 18.47 12.71
C GLY A 116 -23.10 19.95 12.66
N PRO A 117 -22.86 20.69 13.76
CA PRO A 117 -23.10 22.14 13.80
C PRO A 117 -22.10 22.89 12.91
N GLY A 118 -22.57 23.84 12.11
CA GLY A 118 -21.74 24.70 11.28
C GLY A 118 -21.43 24.13 9.90
N GLU A 119 -20.37 24.68 9.27
CA GLU A 119 -19.92 24.26 7.95
C GLU A 119 -19.32 22.84 8.02
N ASN A 120 -19.58 22.04 6.98
CA ASN A 120 -19.00 20.70 6.86
C ASN A 120 -17.45 20.79 6.74
N PRO A 121 -16.68 20.32 7.73
CA PRO A 121 -15.23 20.40 7.71
C PRO A 121 -14.59 19.54 6.62
N TYR A 122 -15.32 18.57 6.08
CA TYR A 122 -14.89 17.66 5.00
C TYR A 122 -15.29 18.16 3.61
N ALA A 123 -16.01 19.28 3.48
CA ALA A 123 -16.55 19.77 2.20
C ALA A 123 -15.47 19.92 1.11
N ALA A 124 -14.29 20.38 1.49
CA ALA A 124 -13.18 20.63 0.57
C ALA A 124 -12.39 19.38 0.17
N LEU A 125 -12.64 18.24 0.81
CA LEU A 125 -11.94 16.99 0.47
C LEU A 125 -12.38 16.48 -0.90
N PRO A 126 -11.45 16.32 -1.86
CA PRO A 126 -11.83 15.88 -3.19
C PRO A 126 -12.18 14.39 -3.23
N LYS A 127 -13.07 13.99 -4.13
CA LYS A 127 -13.37 12.58 -4.41
C LYS A 127 -12.29 11.97 -5.29
N MET A 128 -11.81 10.78 -4.94
CA MET A 128 -10.84 10.05 -5.74
C MET A 128 -11.55 9.13 -6.75
N ILE A 129 -11.06 9.15 -7.98
CA ILE A 129 -11.51 8.27 -9.06
C ILE A 129 -10.28 7.54 -9.59
N MET A 130 -10.38 6.23 -9.70
CA MET A 130 -9.31 5.41 -10.24
C MET A 130 -9.64 4.97 -11.66
N LEU A 131 -8.73 5.26 -12.58
CA LEU A 131 -8.81 4.88 -13.99
C LEU A 131 -7.71 3.87 -14.29
N THR A 132 -8.11 2.65 -14.58
CA THR A 132 -7.18 1.56 -14.89
C THR A 132 -7.31 1.18 -16.35
N TYR A 133 -6.18 0.88 -16.99
CA TYR A 133 -6.12 0.60 -18.43
C TYR A 133 -5.40 -0.71 -18.69
N LYS A 134 -6.03 -1.58 -19.45
CA LYS A 134 -5.33 -2.67 -20.13
C LYS A 134 -4.58 -2.07 -21.31
N VAL A 135 -3.26 -2.04 -21.22
CA VAL A 135 -2.43 -1.55 -22.33
C VAL A 135 -2.41 -2.59 -23.44
N PRO A 136 -2.54 -2.17 -24.72
CA PRO A 136 -2.54 -3.10 -25.85
C PRO A 136 -1.27 -3.94 -25.95
N ASP A 137 -1.40 -5.20 -26.37
CA ASP A 137 -0.28 -6.14 -26.52
C ASP A 137 0.81 -5.62 -27.45
N SER A 138 0.46 -4.85 -28.47
CA SER A 138 1.41 -4.17 -29.36
C SER A 138 2.36 -3.19 -28.65
N ILE A 139 2.01 -2.77 -27.42
CA ILE A 139 2.85 -1.92 -26.56
C ILE A 139 3.52 -2.76 -25.48
N THR A 140 2.87 -3.79 -24.95
CA THR A 140 3.32 -4.55 -23.77
C THR A 140 4.21 -5.74 -24.09
N ASN A 141 4.21 -6.25 -25.32
CA ASN A 141 4.94 -7.47 -25.72
C ASN A 141 6.43 -7.50 -25.40
N VAL A 142 7.05 -6.34 -25.15
CA VAL A 142 8.48 -6.23 -24.80
C VAL A 142 8.76 -6.39 -23.31
N ALA A 143 7.72 -6.34 -22.48
CA ALA A 143 7.80 -6.33 -21.02
C ALA A 143 6.92 -7.42 -20.40
N THR A 144 6.71 -8.53 -21.09
CA THR A 144 6.12 -9.74 -20.51
C THR A 144 7.24 -10.57 -19.92
N SER A 145 7.17 -10.87 -18.62
CA SER A 145 8.19 -11.70 -17.96
C SER A 145 8.11 -13.15 -18.46
N GLU A 146 9.27 -13.76 -18.76
CA GLU A 146 9.35 -15.17 -19.15
C GLU A 146 8.68 -16.07 -18.10
N GLY A 147 7.56 -16.69 -18.48
CA GLY A 147 6.81 -17.64 -17.64
C GLY A 147 5.58 -17.09 -16.92
N TYR A 148 5.26 -15.81 -17.08
CA TYR A 148 4.02 -15.19 -16.61
C TYR A 148 3.48 -14.30 -17.71
N ASP A 149 2.20 -14.47 -18.07
CA ASP A 149 1.50 -13.61 -19.04
C ASP A 149 1.18 -12.21 -18.46
N GLU A 150 1.84 -11.79 -17.40
CA GLU A 150 1.60 -10.50 -16.74
C GLU A 150 2.54 -9.41 -17.26
N PHE A 151 1.96 -8.25 -17.56
CA PHE A 151 2.68 -7.06 -17.96
C PHE A 151 3.52 -6.49 -16.80
N ASP A 152 4.85 -6.48 -16.96
CA ASP A 152 5.77 -5.87 -16.01
C ASP A 152 6.04 -4.40 -16.37
N ILE A 153 5.37 -3.49 -15.66
CA ILE A 153 5.51 -2.06 -15.86
C ILE A 153 6.90 -1.53 -15.45
N ASN A 154 7.61 -2.20 -14.51
CA ASN A 154 8.98 -1.81 -14.17
C ASN A 154 9.94 -2.10 -15.31
N GLU A 155 9.79 -3.28 -15.94
CA GLU A 155 10.57 -3.63 -17.13
C GLU A 155 10.21 -2.71 -18.30
N PHE A 156 8.94 -2.39 -18.49
CA PHE A 156 8.48 -1.48 -19.53
C PHE A 156 9.11 -0.08 -19.43
N PHE A 157 9.20 0.48 -18.23
CA PHE A 157 9.83 1.77 -17.95
C PHE A 157 11.29 1.63 -17.52
N ARG A 158 11.95 0.50 -17.77
CA ARG A 158 13.37 0.34 -17.51
C ARG A 158 14.19 1.31 -18.34
N ALA A 159 15.11 2.00 -17.68
CA ALA A 159 15.95 3.02 -18.31
C ALA A 159 17.40 2.88 -17.87
N GLU A 160 18.29 3.28 -18.75
CA GLU A 160 19.73 3.21 -18.54
C GLU A 160 20.41 4.54 -18.90
N TYR A 161 21.55 4.80 -18.27
CA TYR A 161 22.42 5.91 -18.63
C TYR A 161 23.44 5.46 -19.67
N LYS A 162 23.52 6.12 -20.83
CA LYS A 162 24.63 5.87 -21.77
C LYS A 162 25.99 6.25 -21.18
N GLU A 163 25.99 7.29 -20.32
CA GLU A 163 27.15 7.72 -19.56
C GLU A 163 26.76 7.86 -18.09
N LYS A 164 27.40 7.03 -17.23
CA LYS A 164 27.10 7.00 -15.80
C LYS A 164 27.21 8.41 -15.19
N GLY A 165 26.18 8.82 -14.41
CA GLY A 165 26.14 10.10 -13.71
C GLY A 165 25.74 11.30 -14.57
N LYS A 166 25.38 11.10 -15.87
CA LYS A 166 24.89 12.14 -16.76
C LYS A 166 23.39 11.97 -17.05
N PRO A 167 22.51 12.70 -16.35
CA PRO A 167 21.05 12.59 -16.51
C PRO A 167 20.55 12.80 -17.95
N GLU A 168 21.20 13.68 -18.71
CA GLU A 168 20.88 13.96 -20.11
C GLU A 168 21.08 12.77 -21.04
N THR A 169 21.81 11.74 -20.59
CA THR A 169 22.06 10.52 -21.35
C THR A 169 21.10 9.38 -21.00
N ALA A 170 20.23 9.58 -20.02
CA ALA A 170 19.22 8.61 -19.63
C ALA A 170 18.24 8.37 -20.77
N ARG A 171 17.98 7.09 -21.10
CA ARG A 171 17.05 6.64 -22.13
C ARG A 171 16.33 5.38 -21.68
N PHE A 172 15.09 5.23 -22.10
CA PHE A 172 14.38 3.97 -21.92
C PHE A 172 14.99 2.89 -22.81
N VAL A 173 15.06 1.67 -22.29
CA VAL A 173 15.48 0.50 -23.08
C VAL A 173 14.51 0.26 -24.23
N TYR A 174 13.23 0.46 -23.97
CA TYR A 174 12.13 0.32 -24.94
C TYR A 174 11.54 1.69 -25.31
N GLU A 175 12.37 2.67 -25.68
CA GLU A 175 11.96 4.07 -25.89
C GLU A 175 10.82 4.21 -26.89
N ASP A 176 10.82 3.44 -28.00
CA ASP A 176 9.76 3.51 -29.01
C ASP A 176 8.40 3.03 -28.46
N TYR A 177 8.39 2.04 -27.59
CA TYR A 177 7.18 1.54 -26.94
C TYR A 177 6.67 2.52 -25.88
N VAL A 178 7.55 3.13 -25.11
CA VAL A 178 7.20 4.19 -24.17
C VAL A 178 6.67 5.42 -24.94
N GLN A 179 7.23 5.73 -26.09
CA GLN A 179 6.71 6.79 -26.97
C GLN A 179 5.31 6.45 -27.48
N ASN A 180 5.02 5.21 -27.84
CA ASN A 180 3.67 4.78 -28.24
C ASN A 180 2.69 4.86 -27.07
N TRP A 181 3.12 4.51 -25.85
CA TRP A 181 2.34 4.72 -24.64
C TRP A 181 2.05 6.22 -24.40
N LEU A 182 3.03 7.12 -24.59
CA LEU A 182 2.79 8.57 -24.53
C LEU A 182 1.75 9.03 -25.54
N LYS A 183 1.78 8.52 -26.77
CA LYS A 183 0.76 8.81 -27.79
C LYS A 183 -0.61 8.26 -27.38
N MET A 184 -0.65 7.08 -26.75
CA MET A 184 -1.89 6.47 -26.26
C MET A 184 -2.56 7.35 -25.20
N ILE A 185 -1.83 7.81 -24.19
CA ILE A 185 -2.39 8.67 -23.15
C ILE A 185 -2.82 10.05 -23.67
N GLN A 186 -2.33 10.46 -24.85
CA GLN A 186 -2.79 11.63 -25.58
C GLN A 186 -3.97 11.33 -26.55
N GLY A 187 -4.47 10.08 -26.57
CA GLY A 187 -5.53 9.66 -27.49
C GLY A 187 -5.12 9.55 -28.97
N ASN A 188 -3.82 9.65 -29.26
CA ASN A 188 -3.28 9.66 -30.61
C ASN A 188 -2.84 8.27 -31.13
N TYR A 189 -2.80 7.27 -30.25
CA TYR A 189 -2.42 5.91 -30.57
C TYR A 189 -3.55 4.96 -30.20
N MET A 190 -4.10 4.28 -31.19
CA MET A 190 -5.02 3.18 -31.01
C MET A 190 -4.55 2.05 -31.93
N PRO A 191 -4.28 0.84 -31.40
CA PRO A 191 -3.94 -0.31 -32.25
C PRO A 191 -5.12 -0.63 -33.15
N VAL A 192 -4.81 -0.92 -34.42
CA VAL A 192 -5.81 -1.20 -35.46
C VAL A 192 -6.66 -2.43 -35.11
N ASP A 193 -6.11 -3.36 -34.33
CA ASP A 193 -6.75 -4.63 -33.99
C ASP A 193 -7.77 -4.55 -32.83
N GLY A 194 -7.84 -3.44 -32.12
CA GLY A 194 -8.67 -3.28 -30.90
C GLY A 194 -9.97 -2.48 -31.07
N LEU A 195 -10.13 -1.79 -32.20
CA LEU A 195 -11.33 -0.98 -32.45
C LEU A 195 -12.40 -1.84 -33.14
N LYS A 196 -13.33 -2.40 -32.40
CA LYS A 196 -14.64 -2.76 -32.96
C LYS A 196 -15.26 -1.47 -33.52
N LEU A 197 -15.68 -1.50 -34.79
CA LEU A 197 -16.38 -0.37 -35.41
C LEU A 197 -17.54 0.06 -34.50
N GLY A 198 -17.47 1.30 -33.97
CA GLY A 198 -18.48 1.85 -33.07
C GLY A 198 -18.13 1.86 -31.56
N ALA A 199 -16.95 1.38 -31.13
CA ALA A 199 -16.53 1.50 -29.76
C ALA A 199 -16.23 2.97 -29.41
N GLU A 200 -16.76 3.43 -28.28
CA GLU A 200 -16.41 4.74 -27.72
C GLU A 200 -14.92 4.74 -27.29
N ARG A 201 -14.23 5.83 -27.58
CA ARG A 201 -12.84 5.98 -27.13
C ARG A 201 -12.82 6.13 -25.62
N PRO A 202 -11.98 5.36 -24.90
CA PRO A 202 -11.86 5.54 -23.47
C PRO A 202 -11.33 6.94 -23.14
N PRO A 203 -11.75 7.55 -22.03
CA PRO A 203 -11.22 8.83 -21.58
C PRO A 203 -9.72 8.65 -21.26
N MET A 204 -8.85 9.16 -22.12
CA MET A 204 -7.41 9.15 -21.90
C MET A 204 -6.99 10.42 -21.16
N PRO A 205 -5.97 10.36 -20.28
CA PRO A 205 -5.58 11.46 -19.39
C PRO A 205 -5.38 12.80 -20.10
N PHE A 206 -4.80 12.78 -21.30
CA PHE A 206 -4.44 13.99 -22.04
C PHE A 206 -5.22 14.15 -23.37
N SER A 207 -6.38 13.50 -23.50
CA SER A 207 -7.28 13.70 -24.65
C SER A 207 -8.71 13.99 -24.25
N ASP A 208 -9.14 13.51 -23.10
CA ASP A 208 -10.47 13.81 -22.56
C ASP A 208 -10.50 15.24 -22.03
N THR A 209 -11.51 16.01 -22.45
CA THR A 209 -11.62 17.44 -22.11
C THR A 209 -11.86 17.65 -20.61
N THR A 210 -12.59 16.77 -19.95
CA THR A 210 -12.84 16.83 -18.51
C THR A 210 -11.54 16.61 -17.74
N LEU A 211 -10.79 15.57 -18.11
CA LEU A 211 -9.51 15.24 -17.49
C LEU A 211 -8.46 16.34 -17.73
N LEU A 212 -8.35 16.87 -18.96
CA LEU A 212 -7.41 17.93 -19.29
C LEU A 212 -7.61 19.20 -18.43
N ASN A 213 -8.85 19.52 -18.13
CA ASN A 213 -9.16 20.68 -17.29
C ASN A 213 -8.70 20.50 -15.83
N VAL A 214 -8.65 19.27 -15.36
CA VAL A 214 -8.27 18.96 -13.97
C VAL A 214 -6.77 18.66 -13.85
N LEU A 215 -6.14 18.05 -14.87
CA LEU A 215 -4.77 17.55 -14.83
C LEU A 215 -3.69 18.61 -15.12
N SER A 216 -3.89 19.83 -14.62
CA SER A 216 -2.86 20.89 -14.73
C SER A 216 -1.58 20.53 -13.94
N HIS A 217 -1.72 19.81 -12.83
CA HIS A 217 -0.59 19.40 -11.99
C HIS A 217 -0.67 17.91 -11.68
N THR A 218 0.35 17.15 -12.09
CA THR A 218 0.39 15.71 -11.96
C THR A 218 1.67 15.21 -11.32
N LEU A 219 1.57 14.06 -10.62
CA LEU A 219 2.70 13.31 -10.08
C LEU A 219 2.81 12.00 -10.85
N TRP A 220 3.97 11.72 -11.45
CA TRP A 220 4.25 10.47 -12.16
C TRP A 220 5.25 9.67 -11.34
N PHE A 221 4.80 8.50 -10.88
CA PHE A 221 5.57 7.63 -10.02
C PHE A 221 6.23 6.52 -10.84
N LEU A 222 7.53 6.66 -11.09
CA LEU A 222 8.35 5.85 -11.98
C LEU A 222 9.19 4.82 -11.22
N PRO A 223 9.72 3.77 -11.88
CA PRO A 223 10.47 2.70 -11.22
C PRO A 223 11.72 3.16 -10.47
N ASN A 224 12.56 3.98 -11.11
CA ASN A 224 13.85 4.40 -10.55
C ASN A 224 14.29 5.78 -11.04
N VAL A 225 15.45 6.23 -10.59
CA VAL A 225 16.01 7.54 -10.92
C VAL A 225 16.29 7.68 -12.42
N ALA A 226 16.85 6.63 -13.04
CA ALA A 226 17.13 6.64 -14.48
C ALA A 226 15.86 6.78 -15.30
N SER A 227 14.77 6.09 -14.90
CA SER A 227 13.46 6.20 -15.53
C SER A 227 12.87 7.61 -15.43
N CYS A 228 13.07 8.30 -14.30
CA CYS A 228 12.64 9.70 -14.14
C CYS A 228 13.37 10.62 -15.12
N TYR A 229 14.68 10.47 -15.25
CA TYR A 229 15.45 11.28 -16.22
C TYR A 229 15.19 10.89 -17.67
N ALA A 230 15.00 9.61 -17.96
CA ALA A 230 14.62 9.15 -19.30
C ALA A 230 13.26 9.74 -19.73
N MET A 231 12.27 9.74 -18.81
CA MET A 231 10.97 10.37 -19.06
C MET A 231 11.10 11.88 -19.26
N TYR A 232 11.88 12.56 -18.42
CA TYR A 232 12.17 13.98 -18.61
C TYR A 232 12.76 14.28 -19.99
N ASN A 233 13.75 13.48 -20.42
CA ASN A 233 14.40 13.65 -21.72
C ASN A 233 13.44 13.34 -22.87
N LEU A 234 12.58 12.34 -22.74
CA LEU A 234 11.61 11.93 -23.74
C LEU A 234 10.51 12.98 -23.93
N LEU A 235 9.94 13.50 -22.83
CA LEU A 235 8.88 14.52 -22.89
C LEU A 235 9.34 15.83 -23.57
N ARG A 236 10.62 16.13 -23.59
CA ARG A 236 11.22 17.32 -24.22
C ARG A 236 11.63 17.11 -25.67
N GLN A 237 11.42 15.92 -26.23
CA GLN A 237 11.70 15.69 -27.65
C GLN A 237 10.62 16.36 -28.51
N LYS A 238 11.00 16.82 -29.70
CA LYS A 238 10.14 17.61 -30.61
C LYS A 238 8.79 16.93 -30.95
N GLN A 239 8.77 15.59 -31.00
CA GLN A 239 7.54 14.84 -31.27
C GLN A 239 6.54 14.88 -30.09
N ASN A 240 6.96 15.33 -28.93
CA ASN A 240 6.17 15.43 -27.70
C ASN A 240 5.82 16.88 -27.34
N ASN A 241 5.73 17.75 -28.33
CA ASN A 241 5.45 19.19 -28.17
C ASN A 241 4.14 19.49 -27.41
N PHE A 242 3.23 18.55 -27.33
CA PHE A 242 2.04 18.65 -26.46
C PHE A 242 2.42 18.99 -25.00
N PHE A 243 3.55 18.45 -24.53
CA PHE A 243 4.02 18.67 -23.16
C PHE A 243 4.85 19.94 -22.99
N ASP A 244 5.06 20.75 -24.03
CA ASP A 244 5.82 22.02 -23.93
C ASP A 244 5.13 23.02 -22.97
N ASP A 245 3.80 22.95 -22.83
CA ASP A 245 3.04 23.74 -21.86
C ASP A 245 3.26 23.32 -20.40
N TYR A 246 3.82 22.13 -20.17
CA TYR A 246 4.06 21.60 -18.84
C TYR A 246 5.51 21.82 -18.42
N LYS A 247 5.70 22.42 -17.24
CA LYS A 247 7.00 22.41 -16.59
C LYS A 247 7.24 21.04 -15.99
N VAL A 248 8.23 20.31 -16.50
CA VAL A 248 8.58 18.96 -16.03
C VAL A 248 9.68 19.06 -14.98
N ILE A 249 9.45 18.51 -13.79
CA ILE A 249 10.37 18.54 -12.65
C ILE A 249 10.75 17.10 -12.27
N VAL A 250 12.06 16.84 -12.15
CA VAL A 250 12.58 15.56 -11.66
C VAL A 250 12.86 15.67 -10.16
N CYS A 251 12.08 14.94 -9.35
CA CYS A 251 12.26 14.81 -7.91
C CYS A 251 12.72 13.40 -7.58
N ALA A 252 13.93 13.06 -8.02
CA ALA A 252 14.54 11.75 -7.84
C ALA A 252 16.05 11.85 -7.65
N GLY A 253 16.63 10.88 -6.94
CA GLY A 253 18.05 10.81 -6.66
C GLY A 253 18.54 11.85 -5.64
N THR A 254 19.84 11.78 -5.33
CA THR A 254 20.49 12.63 -4.33
C THR A 254 20.42 14.12 -4.69
N ARG A 255 20.39 14.44 -5.99
CA ARG A 255 20.32 15.82 -6.50
C ARG A 255 19.03 16.54 -6.13
N ALA A 256 17.94 15.81 -5.89
CA ALA A 256 16.65 16.41 -5.53
C ALA A 256 16.60 16.87 -4.07
N GLY A 257 17.60 16.56 -3.23
CA GLY A 257 17.56 16.85 -1.80
C GLY A 257 16.64 15.92 -1.01
N ILE A 258 16.33 16.26 0.24
CA ILE A 258 15.47 15.46 1.15
C ILE A 258 14.40 16.38 1.73
N GLY A 259 13.17 15.87 1.87
CA GLY A 259 12.07 16.60 2.51
C GLY A 259 11.73 17.92 1.81
N ILE A 260 11.86 19.03 2.51
CA ILE A 260 11.55 20.38 2.00
C ILE A 260 12.43 20.76 0.79
N ASP A 261 13.69 20.32 0.76
CA ASP A 261 14.59 20.63 -0.36
C ASP A 261 14.11 19.96 -1.66
N ALA A 262 13.57 18.75 -1.57
CA ALA A 262 12.97 18.05 -2.70
C ALA A 262 11.63 18.68 -3.15
N LEU A 263 10.89 19.30 -2.24
CA LEU A 263 9.60 19.93 -2.50
C LEU A 263 9.75 21.33 -3.12
N ALA A 264 10.76 22.09 -2.72
CA ALA A 264 10.94 23.47 -3.16
C ALA A 264 10.97 23.65 -4.70
N PRO A 265 11.67 22.80 -5.50
CA PRO A 265 11.65 22.89 -6.96
C PRO A 265 10.24 22.72 -7.55
N VAL A 266 9.40 21.85 -6.96
CA VAL A 266 8.02 21.63 -7.41
C VAL A 266 7.18 22.87 -7.18
N LEU A 267 7.21 23.44 -5.97
CA LEU A 267 6.44 24.64 -5.62
C LEU A 267 6.90 25.85 -6.45
N ASN A 268 8.21 26.01 -6.65
CA ASN A 268 8.76 27.07 -7.48
C ASN A 268 8.33 26.96 -8.95
N ALA A 269 8.29 25.74 -9.49
CA ALA A 269 7.82 25.52 -10.85
C ALA A 269 6.32 25.78 -11.00
N MET A 270 5.53 25.44 -9.97
CA MET A 270 4.10 25.74 -9.95
C MET A 270 3.83 27.23 -9.94
N GLY A 271 4.54 28.00 -9.10
CA GLY A 271 4.35 29.45 -8.99
C GLY A 271 2.89 29.81 -8.66
N ASP A 272 2.15 30.39 -9.63
CA ASP A 272 0.69 30.53 -9.56
C ASP A 272 0.04 29.26 -10.16
N PRO A 273 -0.46 28.34 -9.30
CA PRO A 273 -0.94 27.04 -9.77
C PRO A 273 -2.20 27.12 -10.66
N LEU A 274 -2.92 28.22 -10.63
CA LEU A 274 -4.10 28.40 -11.49
C LEU A 274 -3.71 28.77 -12.94
N LYS A 275 -2.46 29.19 -13.17
CA LYS A 275 -1.98 29.65 -14.47
C LYS A 275 -0.88 28.77 -15.08
N THR A 276 -0.41 27.79 -14.33
CA THR A 276 0.71 26.95 -14.76
C THR A 276 0.30 25.49 -14.86
N LYS A 277 1.10 24.71 -15.59
CA LYS A 277 0.96 23.26 -15.65
C LYS A 277 2.29 22.60 -15.28
N THR A 278 2.25 21.54 -14.48
CA THR A 278 3.46 20.82 -14.06
C THR A 278 3.30 19.32 -14.11
N ILE A 279 4.39 18.63 -14.47
CA ILE A 279 4.55 17.18 -14.33
C ILE A 279 5.71 16.96 -13.38
N THR A 280 5.44 16.35 -12.23
CA THR A 280 6.46 15.98 -11.24
C THR A 280 6.82 14.52 -11.43
N LEU A 281 8.08 14.21 -11.75
CA LEU A 281 8.58 12.84 -11.92
C LEU A 281 9.30 12.42 -10.64
N SER A 282 8.86 11.32 -10.04
CA SER A 282 9.45 10.79 -8.81
C SER A 282 9.48 9.26 -8.82
N CYS A 283 10.41 8.67 -8.07
CA CYS A 283 10.50 7.22 -7.87
C CYS A 283 10.45 6.80 -6.40
N GLY A 284 10.20 7.74 -5.49
CA GLY A 284 10.11 7.46 -4.04
C GLY A 284 10.03 8.74 -3.23
N LYS A 285 10.73 9.79 -3.64
CA LYS A 285 10.63 11.10 -2.98
C LYS A 285 9.24 11.70 -3.17
N LEU A 286 8.78 12.46 -2.20
CA LEU A 286 7.47 13.11 -2.19
C LEU A 286 6.26 12.15 -2.12
N THR A 287 6.48 10.84 -1.92
CA THR A 287 5.39 9.88 -1.69
C THR A 287 4.90 9.88 -0.25
N THR A 288 5.70 10.38 0.68
CA THR A 288 5.36 10.52 2.10
C THR A 288 5.78 11.89 2.64
N GLY A 289 5.17 12.34 3.74
CA GLY A 289 5.58 13.51 4.49
C GLY A 289 5.45 14.87 3.78
N VAL A 290 4.79 14.95 2.62
CA VAL A 290 4.62 16.22 1.87
C VAL A 290 3.17 16.45 1.49
N THR A 291 2.79 17.72 1.40
CA THR A 291 1.48 18.17 0.93
C THR A 291 1.63 19.11 -0.24
N VAL A 292 1.13 18.71 -1.40
CA VAL A 292 1.08 19.54 -2.61
C VAL A 292 -0.37 19.64 -3.07
N ARG A 293 -1.05 20.67 -2.62
CA ARG A 293 -2.50 20.84 -2.85
C ARG A 293 -2.92 20.84 -4.32
N PRO A 294 -2.16 21.43 -5.27
CA PRO A 294 -2.54 21.46 -6.69
C PRO A 294 -2.45 20.11 -7.42
N TRP A 295 -1.75 19.09 -6.89
CA TRP A 295 -1.75 17.79 -7.56
C TRP A 295 -3.16 17.20 -7.65
N ALA A 296 -3.63 16.99 -8.89
CA ALA A 296 -4.95 16.47 -9.19
C ALA A 296 -4.93 15.09 -9.87
N GLY A 297 -3.76 14.66 -10.34
CA GLY A 297 -3.58 13.34 -10.94
C GLY A 297 -2.27 12.69 -10.52
N VAL A 298 -2.32 11.39 -10.25
CA VAL A 298 -1.13 10.56 -10.05
C VAL A 298 -1.10 9.41 -11.06
N PHE A 299 0.05 9.21 -11.69
CA PHE A 299 0.31 8.14 -12.65
C PHE A 299 1.16 7.08 -11.96
N MET A 300 0.60 5.91 -11.77
CA MET A 300 1.23 4.76 -11.11
C MET A 300 2.00 3.94 -12.14
N LEU A 301 3.22 4.38 -12.46
CA LEU A 301 4.09 3.80 -13.51
C LEU A 301 5.15 2.87 -12.92
N ARG A 302 4.91 2.34 -11.74
CA ARG A 302 5.81 1.43 -11.03
C ARG A 302 5.03 0.28 -10.41
N ASN A 303 5.59 -0.94 -10.52
CA ASN A 303 5.09 -2.08 -9.75
C ASN A 303 5.41 -1.88 -8.27
N LEU A 304 4.38 -1.89 -7.44
CA LEU A 304 4.48 -1.89 -5.99
C LEU A 304 3.88 -3.17 -5.46
N LYS A 305 4.63 -3.87 -4.61
CA LYS A 305 4.15 -5.10 -3.95
C LYS A 305 3.28 -4.76 -2.72
N SER A 306 3.56 -3.63 -2.08
CA SER A 306 2.84 -3.19 -0.87
C SER A 306 1.66 -2.29 -1.22
N PRO A 307 0.42 -2.68 -0.86
CA PRO A 307 -0.76 -1.84 -1.00
C PRO A 307 -0.66 -0.56 -0.17
N GLU A 308 0.06 -0.58 0.95
CA GLU A 308 0.31 0.61 1.76
C GLU A 308 1.06 1.67 0.95
N THR A 309 2.20 1.30 0.35
CA THR A 309 3.02 2.23 -0.46
C THR A 309 2.25 2.70 -1.70
N TYR A 310 1.45 1.82 -2.30
CA TYR A 310 0.60 2.15 -3.43
C TYR A 310 -0.40 3.26 -3.04
N PHE A 311 -1.18 3.05 -2.00
CA PHE A 311 -2.19 4.01 -1.57
C PHE A 311 -1.61 5.25 -0.90
N GLN A 312 -0.46 5.15 -0.21
CA GLN A 312 0.27 6.34 0.24
C GLN A 312 0.64 7.26 -0.93
N THR A 313 1.07 6.68 -2.06
CA THR A 313 1.36 7.44 -3.28
C THR A 313 0.07 7.97 -3.91
N ALA A 314 -0.96 7.15 -4.03
CA ALA A 314 -2.25 7.54 -4.57
C ALA A 314 -2.88 8.70 -3.79
N PHE A 315 -2.83 8.64 -2.46
CA PHE A 315 -3.38 9.68 -1.58
C PHE A 315 -2.61 11.01 -1.59
N ARG A 316 -1.45 11.10 -2.26
CA ARG A 316 -0.77 12.42 -2.43
C ARG A 316 -1.64 13.45 -3.16
N VAL A 317 -2.59 13.01 -3.96
CA VAL A 317 -3.55 13.91 -4.63
C VAL A 317 -4.80 14.22 -3.79
N GLN A 318 -4.91 13.67 -2.55
CA GLN A 318 -6.10 13.84 -1.68
C GLN A 318 -6.13 15.18 -0.94
N SER A 319 -5.04 15.90 -0.88
CA SER A 319 -5.02 17.17 -0.16
C SER A 319 -6.07 18.14 -0.71
N PRO A 320 -6.91 18.74 0.14
CA PRO A 320 -7.90 19.71 -0.29
C PRO A 320 -7.21 20.96 -0.88
N TRP A 321 -7.82 21.53 -1.90
CA TRP A 321 -7.36 22.75 -2.51
C TRP A 321 -8.48 23.75 -2.62
N GLU A 322 -8.42 24.77 -1.77
CA GLU A 322 -9.34 25.90 -1.71
C GLU A 322 -8.59 27.20 -1.99
N ILE A 323 -9.27 28.12 -2.61
CA ILE A 323 -8.84 29.52 -2.75
C ILE A 323 -9.85 30.42 -2.05
N LYS A 324 -9.42 31.62 -1.70
CA LYS A 324 -10.34 32.65 -1.19
C LYS A 324 -10.53 33.67 -2.30
N ASP A 325 -11.79 34.00 -2.56
CA ASP A 325 -12.13 35.09 -3.44
C ASP A 325 -11.79 36.48 -2.81
N GLU A 326 -11.99 37.55 -3.55
CA GLU A 326 -11.76 38.91 -3.08
C GLU A 326 -12.66 39.31 -1.90
N HIS A 327 -13.74 38.59 -1.67
CA HIS A 327 -14.69 38.79 -0.57
C HIS A 327 -14.42 37.87 0.63
N GLY A 328 -13.40 37.00 0.54
CA GLY A 328 -13.04 36.06 1.60
C GLY A 328 -13.82 34.74 1.60
N ASN A 329 -14.72 34.55 0.62
CA ASN A 329 -15.43 33.26 0.47
C ASN A 329 -14.47 32.18 0.01
N ARG A 330 -14.68 30.94 0.50
CA ARG A 330 -13.89 29.78 0.10
C ARG A 330 -14.49 29.14 -1.14
N GLU A 331 -13.65 28.94 -2.16
CA GLU A 331 -13.99 28.20 -3.36
C GLU A 331 -13.13 26.93 -3.43
N VAL A 332 -13.77 25.76 -3.56
CA VAL A 332 -13.10 24.48 -3.72
C VAL A 332 -12.66 24.33 -5.19
N VAL A 333 -11.36 24.44 -5.44
CA VAL A 333 -10.78 24.34 -6.79
C VAL A 333 -10.75 22.90 -7.28
N LYS A 334 -10.54 21.96 -6.36
CA LYS A 334 -10.35 20.55 -6.69
C LYS A 334 -11.46 19.70 -6.05
N GLN A 335 -12.48 19.36 -6.83
CA GLN A 335 -13.59 18.50 -6.40
C GLN A 335 -13.32 17.02 -6.62
N GLU A 336 -12.59 16.70 -7.70
CA GLU A 336 -12.20 15.34 -8.07
C GLU A 336 -10.71 15.28 -8.32
N ARG A 337 -10.16 14.09 -8.19
CA ARG A 337 -8.79 13.74 -8.49
C ARG A 337 -8.68 12.34 -9.01
N TYR A 338 -7.60 12.07 -9.71
CA TYR A 338 -7.49 10.86 -10.52
C TYR A 338 -6.22 10.08 -10.22
N VAL A 339 -6.39 8.77 -10.12
CA VAL A 339 -5.28 7.80 -10.09
C VAL A 339 -5.31 7.05 -11.41
N PHE A 340 -4.21 7.08 -12.16
CA PHE A 340 -4.06 6.38 -13.43
C PHE A 340 -3.13 5.20 -13.25
N ASP A 341 -3.60 4.01 -13.59
CA ASP A 341 -2.80 2.80 -13.59
C ASP A 341 -2.92 2.07 -14.93
N PHE A 342 -1.79 1.65 -15.48
CA PHE A 342 -1.68 1.03 -16.79
C PHE A 342 -1.34 -0.47 -16.71
N ALA A 343 -1.47 -1.05 -15.51
CA ALA A 343 -1.39 -2.48 -15.27
C ALA A 343 -2.65 -2.92 -14.50
N LEU A 344 -3.73 -3.16 -15.27
CA LEU A 344 -5.08 -3.40 -14.78
C LEU A 344 -5.13 -4.43 -13.64
N GLU A 345 -4.60 -5.62 -13.85
CA GLU A 345 -4.66 -6.72 -12.88
C GLU A 345 -3.95 -6.35 -11.58
N ARG A 346 -2.77 -5.72 -11.68
CA ARG A 346 -2.04 -5.22 -10.52
C ARG A 346 -2.84 -4.18 -9.75
N ALA A 347 -3.47 -3.22 -10.44
CA ALA A 347 -4.25 -2.17 -9.82
C ALA A 347 -5.42 -2.76 -9.01
N LEU A 348 -6.13 -3.71 -9.58
CA LEU A 348 -7.25 -4.39 -8.92
C LEU A 348 -6.78 -5.22 -7.72
N HIS A 349 -5.60 -5.82 -7.84
CA HIS A 349 -4.93 -6.51 -6.73
C HIS A 349 -4.66 -5.57 -5.55
N GLN A 350 -4.08 -4.38 -5.83
CA GLN A 350 -3.80 -3.40 -4.78
C GLN A 350 -5.07 -2.91 -4.10
N ILE A 351 -6.17 -2.73 -4.86
CA ILE A 351 -7.47 -2.35 -4.31
C ILE A 351 -8.01 -3.44 -3.39
N SER A 352 -8.02 -4.69 -3.86
CA SER A 352 -8.49 -5.83 -3.07
C SER A 352 -7.69 -5.97 -1.76
N ASP A 353 -6.38 -5.99 -1.85
CA ASP A 353 -5.50 -6.14 -0.69
C ASP A 353 -5.64 -4.97 0.30
N TYR A 354 -5.72 -3.75 -0.20
CA TYR A 354 -5.86 -2.56 0.64
C TYR A 354 -7.20 -2.55 1.37
N SER A 355 -8.31 -2.67 0.62
CA SER A 355 -9.66 -2.59 1.19
C SER A 355 -9.90 -3.65 2.25
N CYS A 356 -9.43 -4.87 2.01
CA CYS A 356 -9.54 -5.96 2.97
C CYS A 356 -8.76 -5.75 4.27
N ARG A 357 -7.69 -4.94 4.24
CA ARG A 357 -6.85 -4.66 5.42
C ARG A 357 -7.32 -3.45 6.25
N LEU A 358 -8.23 -2.63 5.71
CA LEU A 358 -8.66 -1.38 6.36
C LEU A 358 -9.36 -1.59 7.69
N LYS A 359 -10.14 -2.67 7.81
CA LYS A 359 -10.87 -3.02 9.03
C LYS A 359 -10.60 -4.46 9.41
N VAL A 360 -10.31 -4.68 10.68
CA VAL A 360 -10.12 -6.00 11.27
C VAL A 360 -11.46 -6.40 11.88
N ASP A 361 -12.38 -6.87 11.04
CA ASP A 361 -13.71 -7.33 11.44
C ASP A 361 -14.08 -8.60 10.64
N ASP A 362 -15.18 -9.24 11.02
CA ASP A 362 -15.69 -10.46 10.38
C ASP A 362 -16.42 -10.19 9.04
N THR A 363 -16.32 -8.98 8.48
CA THR A 363 -16.96 -8.61 7.20
C THR A 363 -16.28 -9.37 6.05
N SER A 364 -17.08 -9.86 5.09
CA SER A 364 -16.53 -10.60 3.94
C SER A 364 -15.63 -9.71 3.07
N PRO A 365 -14.61 -10.27 2.39
CA PRO A 365 -13.77 -9.53 1.46
C PRO A 365 -14.57 -8.76 0.41
N GLU A 366 -15.64 -9.36 -0.12
CA GLU A 366 -16.51 -8.72 -1.10
C GLU A 366 -17.19 -7.46 -0.54
N GLN A 367 -17.69 -7.53 0.68
CA GLN A 367 -18.29 -6.36 1.35
C GLN A 367 -17.25 -5.27 1.61
N LYS A 368 -16.03 -5.62 2.05
CA LYS A 368 -14.93 -4.66 2.26
C LYS A 368 -14.52 -3.96 0.97
N VAL A 369 -14.36 -4.73 -0.10
CA VAL A 369 -14.06 -4.17 -1.43
C VAL A 369 -15.23 -3.29 -1.89
N SER A 370 -16.47 -3.76 -1.77
CA SER A 370 -17.67 -3.01 -2.18
C SER A 370 -17.80 -1.67 -1.43
N GLU A 371 -17.59 -1.66 -0.12
CA GLU A 371 -17.58 -0.44 0.69
C GLU A 371 -16.50 0.54 0.19
N PHE A 372 -15.29 0.05 -0.01
CA PHE A 372 -14.18 0.89 -0.43
C PHE A 372 -14.41 1.51 -1.82
N ILE A 373 -14.82 0.72 -2.82
CA ILE A 373 -15.04 1.22 -4.19
C ILE A 373 -16.33 2.04 -4.33
N SER A 374 -17.24 2.01 -3.35
CA SER A 374 -18.39 2.91 -3.34
C SER A 374 -17.98 4.37 -3.23
N PHE A 375 -16.92 4.63 -2.45
CA PHE A 375 -16.32 5.95 -2.26
C PHE A 375 -15.15 6.24 -3.21
N LEU A 376 -14.46 5.20 -3.68
CA LEU A 376 -13.38 5.28 -4.66
C LEU A 376 -13.80 4.53 -5.94
N PRO A 377 -14.57 5.16 -6.84
CA PRO A 377 -14.99 4.51 -8.08
C PRO A 377 -13.80 4.05 -8.92
N VAL A 378 -13.84 2.79 -9.34
CA VAL A 378 -12.84 2.16 -10.20
C VAL A 378 -13.43 1.95 -11.58
N LEU A 379 -12.79 2.57 -12.58
CA LEU A 379 -13.16 2.42 -13.99
C LEU A 379 -12.02 1.68 -14.68
N ALA A 380 -12.33 0.61 -15.35
CA ALA A 380 -11.36 -0.20 -16.08
C ALA A 380 -11.64 -0.22 -17.57
N PHE A 381 -10.59 -0.01 -18.33
CA PHE A 381 -10.59 -0.20 -19.78
C PHE A 381 -10.01 -1.58 -20.11
N ASP A 382 -10.84 -2.45 -20.67
CA ASP A 382 -10.52 -3.84 -21.03
C ASP A 382 -9.91 -4.01 -22.44
N GLY A 383 -9.69 -2.88 -23.14
CA GLY A 383 -9.27 -2.84 -24.53
C GLY A 383 -10.42 -2.56 -25.50
N SER A 384 -11.68 -2.56 -25.03
CA SER A 384 -12.87 -2.29 -25.87
C SER A 384 -13.77 -1.20 -25.31
N SER A 385 -13.96 -1.15 -24.00
CA SER A 385 -14.83 -0.18 -23.30
C SER A 385 -14.29 0.17 -21.93
N MET A 386 -14.66 1.36 -21.45
CA MET A 386 -14.39 1.78 -20.06
C MET A 386 -15.62 1.48 -19.23
N ASN A 387 -15.50 0.56 -18.29
CA ASN A 387 -16.59 0.14 -17.43
C ASN A 387 -16.26 0.36 -15.96
N ARG A 388 -17.28 0.68 -15.16
CA ARG A 388 -17.14 0.62 -13.72
C ARG A 388 -17.08 -0.84 -13.29
N ILE A 389 -16.07 -1.20 -12.52
CA ILE A 389 -15.88 -2.55 -12.00
C ILE A 389 -16.55 -2.67 -10.64
N ASP A 390 -17.22 -3.77 -10.39
CA ASP A 390 -17.77 -4.11 -9.10
C ASP A 390 -16.81 -4.94 -8.22
N ALA A 391 -17.19 -5.18 -6.97
CA ALA A 391 -16.34 -5.90 -6.03
C ALA A 391 -16.12 -7.36 -6.43
N GLN A 392 -17.13 -8.02 -7.01
CA GLN A 392 -17.03 -9.39 -7.46
C GLN A 392 -16.04 -9.51 -8.63
N ASP A 393 -16.15 -8.62 -9.62
CA ASP A 393 -15.22 -8.57 -10.76
C ASP A 393 -13.77 -8.35 -10.30
N ILE A 394 -13.55 -7.45 -9.32
CA ILE A 394 -12.23 -7.19 -8.75
C ILE A 394 -11.66 -8.46 -8.11
N LEU A 395 -12.47 -9.16 -7.31
CA LEU A 395 -12.05 -10.38 -6.64
C LEU A 395 -11.82 -11.51 -7.64
N ASP A 396 -12.68 -11.67 -8.64
CA ASP A 396 -12.55 -12.70 -9.67
C ASP A 396 -11.26 -12.51 -10.47
N ILE A 397 -10.95 -11.29 -10.90
CA ILE A 397 -9.69 -10.98 -11.58
C ILE A 397 -8.49 -11.21 -10.65
N THR A 398 -8.62 -10.79 -9.39
CA THR A 398 -7.56 -10.94 -8.39
C THR A 398 -7.29 -12.42 -8.09
N TYR A 399 -8.33 -13.26 -8.05
CA TYR A 399 -8.20 -14.69 -7.75
C TYR A 399 -8.03 -15.57 -8.99
N ALA A 400 -8.21 -15.05 -10.20
CA ALA A 400 -8.05 -15.76 -11.46
C ALA A 400 -6.61 -16.11 -11.86
N GLY A 401 -5.66 -15.91 -11.01
CA GLY A 401 -4.28 -16.15 -11.41
C GLY A 401 -3.73 -17.52 -11.00
N THR A 402 -3.02 -18.04 -11.66
CA THR A 402 -2.54 -19.10 -12.49
C THR A 402 -1.40 -19.96 -11.97
N SER A 403 -0.67 -19.64 -10.90
CA SER A 403 0.32 -20.56 -10.33
C SER A 403 0.06 -20.87 -8.86
N ALA A 404 0.34 -22.11 -8.46
CA ALA A 404 0.26 -22.53 -7.05
C ALA A 404 1.05 -21.59 -6.13
N THR A 405 2.19 -21.10 -6.61
CA THR A 405 3.03 -20.16 -5.87
C THR A 405 2.36 -18.79 -5.70
N LEU A 406 1.69 -18.29 -6.73
CA LEU A 406 0.97 -17.02 -6.66
C LEU A 406 -0.28 -17.13 -5.78
N LEU A 407 -1.04 -18.22 -5.92
CA LEU A 407 -2.16 -18.55 -5.03
C LEU A 407 -1.68 -18.71 -3.58
N ALA A 408 -0.59 -19.45 -3.35
CA ALA A 408 -0.03 -19.60 -2.01
C ALA A 408 0.43 -18.26 -1.41
N LYS A 409 1.05 -17.39 -2.21
CA LYS A 409 1.43 -16.02 -1.76
C LYS A 409 0.21 -15.16 -1.43
N ARG A 410 -0.87 -15.27 -2.20
CA ARG A 410 -2.13 -14.57 -1.93
C ARG A 410 -2.79 -15.05 -0.64
N TRP A 411 -2.74 -16.35 -0.37
CA TRP A 411 -3.25 -16.93 0.86
C TRP A 411 -2.31 -16.73 2.06
N GLN A 412 -1.06 -16.33 1.85
CA GLN A 412 -0.14 -15.90 2.91
C GLN A 412 -0.39 -14.45 3.39
N THR A 413 -1.42 -13.79 2.89
CA THR A 413 -1.78 -12.45 3.39
C THR A 413 -2.32 -12.56 4.82
N ALA A 414 -1.94 -11.61 5.67
CA ALA A 414 -2.42 -11.53 7.05
C ALA A 414 -3.96 -11.44 7.19
N LEU A 415 -4.66 -11.25 6.07
CA LEU A 415 -6.11 -11.18 5.96
C LEU A 415 -6.85 -12.48 6.25
N LEU A 416 -6.21 -13.62 6.01
CA LEU A 416 -6.85 -14.93 6.17
C LEU A 416 -6.79 -15.46 7.59
N VAL A 417 -5.91 -14.91 8.41
CA VAL A 417 -5.69 -15.43 9.76
C VAL A 417 -5.60 -14.26 10.75
N HIS A 418 -6.74 -13.94 11.33
CA HIS A 418 -6.81 -13.04 12.47
C HIS A 418 -6.48 -13.81 13.76
N VAL A 419 -5.53 -13.32 14.52
CA VAL A 419 -5.09 -13.91 15.79
C VAL A 419 -5.41 -12.94 16.94
N ASP A 420 -6.63 -12.39 16.93
CA ASP A 420 -7.18 -11.64 18.06
C ASP A 420 -7.68 -12.58 19.17
N ASN A 421 -8.03 -12.00 20.32
CA ASN A 421 -8.48 -12.81 21.46
C ASN A 421 -9.80 -13.52 21.19
N ASP A 422 -10.70 -12.94 20.40
CA ASP A 422 -12.02 -13.50 20.13
C ASP A 422 -11.93 -14.68 19.17
N THR A 423 -11.11 -14.54 18.12
CA THR A 423 -10.78 -15.63 17.20
C THR A 423 -10.09 -16.77 17.93
N LEU A 424 -9.11 -16.47 18.81
CA LEU A 424 -8.45 -17.48 19.61
C LEU A 424 -9.40 -18.18 20.59
N LYS A 425 -10.36 -17.48 21.18
CA LYS A 425 -11.40 -18.06 22.04
C LYS A 425 -12.36 -18.94 21.23
N LYS A 426 -12.78 -18.50 20.04
CA LYS A 426 -13.60 -19.30 19.12
C LYS A 426 -12.90 -20.61 18.74
N LEU A 427 -11.60 -20.53 18.39
CA LEU A 427 -10.80 -21.72 18.10
C LEU A 427 -10.68 -22.64 19.32
N GLN A 428 -10.43 -22.09 20.51
CA GLN A 428 -10.34 -22.86 21.76
C GLN A 428 -11.68 -23.54 22.14
N SER A 429 -12.80 -22.92 21.79
CA SER A 429 -14.14 -23.49 22.03
C SER A 429 -14.50 -24.61 21.03
N ASN A 430 -13.80 -24.70 19.91
CA ASN A 430 -13.96 -25.78 18.93
C ASN A 430 -12.88 -26.84 19.16
N GLN A 431 -13.16 -27.79 20.07
CA GLN A 431 -12.19 -28.81 20.47
C GLN A 431 -11.75 -29.70 19.31
N ASP A 432 -12.68 -30.05 18.43
CA ASP A 432 -12.36 -30.90 17.27
C ASP A 432 -11.37 -30.22 16.32
N ALA A 433 -11.58 -28.95 16.01
CA ALA A 433 -10.65 -28.16 15.20
C ALA A 433 -9.29 -27.97 15.88
N LEU A 434 -9.29 -27.73 17.18
CA LEU A 434 -8.06 -27.57 17.95
C LEU A 434 -7.24 -28.87 17.98
N ASP A 435 -7.89 -30.01 18.21
CA ASP A 435 -7.24 -31.30 18.23
C ASP A 435 -6.70 -31.69 16.84
N ALA A 436 -7.45 -31.40 15.77
CA ALA A 436 -6.99 -31.58 14.40
C ALA A 436 -5.72 -30.76 14.10
N LEU A 437 -5.70 -29.49 14.48
CA LEU A 437 -4.52 -28.62 14.31
C LEU A 437 -3.33 -29.13 15.14
N MET A 438 -3.55 -29.55 16.39
CA MET A 438 -2.48 -30.04 17.27
C MET A 438 -1.82 -31.33 16.77
N ASN A 439 -2.48 -32.09 15.90
CA ASN A 439 -1.89 -33.25 15.22
C ASN A 439 -0.90 -32.87 14.11
N ILE A 440 -0.88 -31.61 13.68
CA ILE A 440 0.04 -31.13 12.67
C ILE A 440 1.36 -30.70 13.32
N GLU A 441 2.48 -31.05 12.70
CA GLU A 441 3.79 -30.58 13.16
C GLU A 441 3.88 -29.04 13.16
N GLY A 442 4.31 -28.48 14.28
CA GLY A 442 4.36 -27.02 14.50
C GLY A 442 3.18 -26.45 15.30
N PHE A 443 2.10 -27.25 15.55
CA PHE A 443 0.93 -26.82 16.34
C PHE A 443 0.74 -27.61 17.65
N ARG A 444 1.65 -28.49 18.02
CA ARG A 444 1.51 -29.35 19.21
C ARG A 444 1.30 -28.58 20.51
N SER A 445 1.82 -27.37 20.60
CA SER A 445 1.69 -26.46 21.77
C SER A 445 0.57 -25.43 21.62
N LEU A 446 -0.20 -25.46 20.53
CA LEU A 446 -1.15 -24.41 20.15
C LEU A 446 -2.14 -24.06 21.29
N ASN A 447 -2.73 -25.05 21.93
CA ASN A 447 -3.69 -24.79 23.03
C ASN A 447 -3.04 -24.03 24.20
N SER A 448 -1.84 -24.42 24.59
CA SER A 448 -1.10 -23.74 25.69
C SER A 448 -0.65 -22.34 25.28
N GLU A 449 -0.31 -22.15 24.02
CA GLU A 449 0.06 -20.84 23.44
C GLU A 449 -1.15 -19.91 23.42
N ILE A 450 -2.31 -20.37 22.96
CA ILE A 450 -3.58 -19.61 22.96
C ILE A 450 -3.96 -19.22 24.38
N GLN A 451 -3.96 -20.15 25.33
CA GLN A 451 -4.24 -19.83 26.73
C GLN A 451 -3.29 -18.79 27.30
N THR A 452 -2.01 -18.91 26.97
CA THR A 452 -0.99 -17.94 27.43
C THR A 452 -1.24 -16.56 26.84
N ILE A 453 -1.57 -16.45 25.56
CA ILE A 453 -1.87 -15.17 24.90
C ILE A 453 -3.10 -14.52 25.53
N ILE A 454 -4.20 -15.27 25.69
CA ILE A 454 -5.46 -14.77 26.25
C ILE A 454 -5.25 -14.30 27.69
N ASN A 455 -4.66 -15.15 28.55
CA ASN A 455 -4.48 -14.85 29.97
C ASN A 455 -3.60 -13.62 30.18
N ARG A 456 -2.49 -13.50 29.43
CA ARG A 456 -1.59 -12.34 29.52
C ARG A 456 -2.24 -11.06 29.01
N SER A 457 -2.93 -11.12 27.86
CA SER A 457 -3.62 -9.94 27.33
C SER A 457 -4.78 -9.49 28.20
N GLU A 458 -5.54 -10.40 28.81
CA GLU A 458 -6.61 -10.06 29.76
C GLU A 458 -6.05 -9.52 31.07
N LYS A 459 -4.95 -10.08 31.61
CA LYS A 459 -4.25 -9.55 32.79
C LYS A 459 -3.80 -8.11 32.56
N VAL A 460 -3.22 -7.84 31.38
CA VAL A 460 -2.77 -6.49 31.00
C VAL A 460 -3.97 -5.53 30.89
N LYS A 461 -5.05 -5.94 30.20
CA LYS A 461 -6.28 -5.12 30.10
C LYS A 461 -6.86 -4.79 31.48
N LYS A 462 -6.97 -5.80 32.34
CA LYS A 462 -7.56 -5.65 33.67
C LYS A 462 -6.73 -4.70 34.55
N LEU A 463 -5.41 -4.88 34.61
CA LEU A 463 -4.54 -4.03 35.40
C LEU A 463 -4.48 -2.59 34.90
N LYS A 464 -4.46 -2.38 33.59
CA LYS A 464 -4.54 -1.04 32.99
C LYS A 464 -5.89 -0.36 33.29
N LYS A 465 -6.99 -1.12 33.28
CA LYS A 465 -8.34 -0.58 33.59
C LYS A 465 -8.52 -0.27 35.09
N GLU A 466 -7.96 -1.08 35.96
CA GLU A 466 -8.15 -0.93 37.42
C GLU A 466 -7.21 0.09 38.05
N LYS A 467 -5.96 0.19 37.58
CA LYS A 467 -4.92 1.01 38.25
C LYS A 467 -4.47 2.21 37.41
N GLY A 468 -4.68 2.22 36.09
CA GLY A 468 -4.28 3.31 35.21
C GLY A 468 -2.87 3.85 35.50
N ASP A 469 -2.79 5.13 35.86
CA ASP A 469 -1.54 5.82 36.16
C ASP A 469 -0.93 5.47 37.53
N ALA A 470 -1.66 4.78 38.41
CA ALA A 470 -1.21 4.40 39.77
C ALA A 470 -0.34 3.13 39.80
N LEU A 471 0.09 2.62 38.64
CA LEU A 471 0.98 1.45 38.56
C LEU A 471 2.39 1.75 39.06
N THR A 472 2.92 0.84 39.92
CA THR A 472 4.30 0.92 40.39
C THR A 472 5.31 0.63 39.26
N LYS A 473 6.58 1.01 39.44
CA LYS A 473 7.64 0.71 38.46
C LYS A 473 7.81 -0.79 38.21
N GLU A 474 7.62 -1.62 39.23
CA GLU A 474 7.71 -3.07 39.14
C GLU A 474 6.52 -3.65 38.32
N GLU A 475 5.30 -3.18 38.61
CA GLU A 475 4.11 -3.57 37.86
C GLU A 475 4.17 -3.15 36.39
N LYS A 476 4.68 -1.95 36.09
CA LYS A 476 4.90 -1.49 34.69
C LYS A 476 5.90 -2.39 33.96
N LYS A 477 6.97 -2.84 34.63
CA LYS A 477 7.95 -3.75 34.03
C LYS A 477 7.34 -5.13 33.76
N GLU A 478 6.60 -5.68 34.74
CA GLU A 478 5.92 -6.98 34.57
C GLU A 478 4.88 -6.94 33.45
N LEU A 479 4.08 -5.87 33.35
CA LEU A 479 3.13 -5.67 32.27
C LEU A 479 3.81 -5.61 30.90
N SER A 480 4.94 -4.90 30.78
CA SER A 480 5.72 -4.82 29.55
C SER A 480 6.26 -6.20 29.13
N GLU A 481 6.71 -7.01 30.08
CA GLU A 481 7.17 -8.38 29.80
C GLU A 481 6.00 -9.30 29.39
N ASP A 482 4.83 -9.17 30.01
CA ASP A 482 3.64 -9.94 29.65
C ASP A 482 3.12 -9.55 28.26
N GLU A 483 3.12 -8.26 27.92
CA GLU A 483 2.80 -7.78 26.57
C GLU A 483 3.75 -8.33 25.51
N LYS A 484 5.07 -8.25 25.75
CA LYS A 484 6.10 -8.76 24.83
C LYS A 484 5.94 -10.26 24.58
N LYS A 485 5.70 -11.04 25.63
CA LYS A 485 5.50 -12.49 25.50
C LYS A 485 4.22 -12.83 24.76
N ALA A 486 3.11 -12.15 25.06
CA ALA A 486 1.86 -12.35 24.35
C ALA A 486 1.98 -12.00 22.84
N LYS A 487 2.66 -10.90 22.52
CA LYS A 487 2.93 -10.46 21.14
C LYS A 487 3.79 -11.49 20.39
N SER A 488 4.86 -11.97 20.98
CA SER A 488 5.76 -12.94 20.35
C SER A 488 5.04 -14.26 20.04
N LEU A 489 4.28 -14.79 21.02
CA LEU A 489 3.50 -16.02 20.81
C LEU A 489 2.40 -15.84 19.76
N ARG A 490 1.70 -14.70 19.79
CA ARG A 490 0.67 -14.38 18.80
C ARG A 490 1.21 -14.36 17.38
N LYS A 491 2.37 -13.73 17.19
CA LYS A 491 3.07 -13.71 15.90
C LYS A 491 3.44 -15.13 15.44
N GLN A 492 3.96 -15.95 16.34
CA GLN A 492 4.32 -17.33 16.03
C GLN A 492 3.10 -18.18 15.63
N VAL A 493 1.99 -18.06 16.36
CA VAL A 493 0.72 -18.72 16.04
C VAL A 493 0.21 -18.27 14.67
N GLN A 494 0.22 -16.96 14.40
CA GLN A 494 -0.20 -16.40 13.11
C GLN A 494 0.64 -16.92 11.94
N GLU A 495 1.97 -16.93 12.07
CA GLU A 495 2.87 -17.45 11.03
C GLU A 495 2.62 -18.93 10.74
N ASN A 496 2.38 -19.73 11.77
CA ASN A 496 2.08 -21.16 11.61
C ASN A 496 0.73 -21.38 10.92
N LEU A 497 -0.31 -20.64 11.31
CA LEU A 497 -1.63 -20.70 10.68
C LEU A 497 -1.61 -20.22 9.22
N LEU A 498 -0.83 -19.17 8.91
CA LEU A 498 -0.64 -18.73 7.52
C LEU A 498 0.06 -19.79 6.66
N LYS A 499 1.08 -20.47 7.21
CA LYS A 499 1.74 -21.57 6.51
C LYS A 499 0.79 -22.73 6.25
N LEU A 500 -0.13 -23.04 7.18
CA LEU A 500 -1.15 -24.04 6.97
C LEU A 500 -2.16 -23.61 5.91
N ALA A 501 -2.68 -22.39 6.00
CA ALA A 501 -3.62 -21.84 5.04
C ALA A 501 -3.06 -21.88 3.60
N ALA A 502 -1.77 -21.60 3.42
CA ALA A 502 -1.10 -21.67 2.13
C ALA A 502 -1.03 -23.08 1.52
N ARG A 503 -1.26 -24.14 2.31
CA ARG A 503 -1.29 -25.51 1.79
C ARG A 503 -2.59 -25.84 1.03
N ILE A 504 -3.69 -25.13 1.32
CA ILE A 504 -4.98 -25.35 0.65
C ILE A 504 -4.93 -25.02 -0.85
N PRO A 505 -4.47 -23.82 -1.28
CA PRO A 505 -4.32 -23.52 -2.70
C PRO A 505 -3.28 -24.43 -3.38
N ALA A 506 -2.22 -24.83 -2.67
CA ALA A 506 -1.27 -25.81 -3.21
C ALA A 506 -1.95 -27.17 -3.49
N PHE A 507 -2.83 -27.62 -2.60
CA PHE A 507 -3.64 -28.82 -2.81
C PHE A 507 -4.54 -28.68 -4.03
N MET A 508 -5.31 -27.58 -4.14
CA MET A 508 -6.20 -27.34 -5.29
C MET A 508 -5.45 -27.28 -6.62
N TYR A 509 -4.25 -26.74 -6.62
CA TYR A 509 -3.40 -26.71 -7.82
C TYR A 509 -2.95 -28.11 -8.25
N LEU A 510 -2.61 -28.98 -7.30
CA LEU A 510 -2.15 -30.33 -7.57
C LEU A 510 -3.26 -31.26 -8.05
N THR A 511 -4.54 -30.92 -7.82
CA THR A 511 -5.68 -31.78 -8.17
C THR A 511 -6.18 -31.62 -9.59
N ASP A 512 -5.79 -30.56 -10.32
CA ASP A 512 -6.35 -30.20 -11.63
C ASP A 512 -7.89 -29.96 -11.67
N TYR A 513 -8.57 -30.00 -10.52
CA TYR A 513 -10.02 -29.80 -10.39
C TYR A 513 -10.40 -28.35 -10.03
N ARG A 514 -9.80 -27.38 -10.71
CA ARG A 514 -9.91 -25.95 -10.38
C ARG A 514 -11.31 -25.35 -10.58
N GLU A 515 -12.14 -25.99 -11.40
CA GLU A 515 -13.52 -25.60 -11.66
C GLU A 515 -14.51 -26.16 -10.64
N GLN A 516 -14.07 -27.04 -9.75
CA GLN A 516 -14.88 -27.64 -8.70
C GLN A 516 -14.80 -26.85 -7.40
N THR A 517 -15.81 -26.97 -6.54
CA THR A 517 -15.71 -26.34 -5.23
C THR A 517 -14.64 -27.04 -4.38
N ILE A 518 -13.93 -26.27 -3.56
CA ILE A 518 -12.93 -26.81 -2.62
C ILE A 518 -13.54 -27.94 -1.79
N LYS A 519 -14.78 -27.76 -1.33
CA LYS A 519 -15.50 -28.77 -0.54
C LYS A 519 -15.64 -30.09 -1.29
N ASP A 520 -16.06 -30.05 -2.55
CA ASP A 520 -16.28 -31.28 -3.34
C ASP A 520 -14.96 -32.00 -3.63
N VAL A 521 -13.91 -31.25 -3.95
CA VAL A 521 -12.58 -31.83 -4.18
C VAL A 521 -12.04 -32.50 -2.92
N ILE A 522 -12.16 -31.86 -1.77
CA ILE A 522 -11.68 -32.40 -0.49
C ILE A 522 -12.51 -33.64 -0.08
N THR A 523 -13.84 -33.54 -0.14
CA THR A 523 -14.72 -34.57 0.45
C THR A 523 -14.98 -35.77 -0.46
N GLN A 524 -14.96 -35.56 -1.79
CA GLN A 524 -15.42 -36.58 -2.75
C GLN A 524 -14.36 -37.03 -3.73
N ILE A 525 -13.46 -36.11 -4.16
CA ILE A 525 -12.56 -36.41 -5.27
C ILE A 525 -11.16 -36.80 -4.77
N GLU A 526 -10.51 -35.97 -3.94
CA GLU A 526 -9.10 -36.17 -3.54
C GLU A 526 -8.86 -36.07 -2.01
N PRO A 527 -9.60 -36.82 -1.17
CA PRO A 527 -9.48 -36.73 0.28
C PRO A 527 -8.11 -37.13 0.82
N GLU A 528 -7.46 -38.11 0.20
CA GLU A 528 -6.14 -38.58 0.62
C GLU A 528 -5.02 -37.61 0.25
N LEU A 529 -5.12 -36.98 -0.92
CA LEU A 529 -4.15 -35.92 -1.34
C LEU A 529 -4.30 -34.70 -0.42
N PHE A 530 -5.53 -34.31 -0.08
CA PHE A 530 -5.79 -33.22 0.87
C PHE A 530 -5.10 -33.48 2.21
N LYS A 531 -5.30 -34.68 2.78
CA LYS A 531 -4.64 -35.06 4.03
C LYS A 531 -3.12 -35.03 3.93
N LYS A 532 -2.57 -35.52 2.82
CA LYS A 532 -1.11 -35.55 2.60
C LYS A 532 -0.51 -34.15 2.51
N VAL A 533 -1.19 -33.21 1.86
CA VAL A 533 -0.69 -31.84 1.64
C VAL A 533 -0.91 -30.96 2.86
N THR A 534 -2.08 -31.03 3.48
CA THR A 534 -2.45 -30.12 4.58
C THR A 534 -2.19 -30.70 5.97
N GLY A 535 -2.20 -32.02 6.11
CA GLY A 535 -2.17 -32.72 7.40
C GLY A 535 -3.55 -32.85 8.05
N LEU A 536 -4.62 -32.32 7.44
CA LEU A 536 -6.01 -32.41 7.91
C LEU A 536 -6.75 -33.56 7.20
N SER A 537 -7.65 -34.23 7.89
CA SER A 537 -8.56 -35.20 7.28
C SER A 537 -9.87 -34.53 6.85
N VAL A 538 -10.65 -35.21 6.01
CA VAL A 538 -12.00 -34.76 5.61
C VAL A 538 -12.91 -34.49 6.81
N LYS A 539 -12.74 -35.26 7.90
CA LYS A 539 -13.52 -35.07 9.12
C LYS A 539 -13.18 -33.79 9.88
N ASP A 540 -11.96 -33.32 9.70
CA ASP A 540 -11.44 -32.09 10.35
C ASP A 540 -11.84 -30.85 9.57
N PHE A 541 -12.22 -30.99 8.29
CA PHE A 541 -12.69 -29.93 7.41
C PHE A 541 -14.20 -29.77 7.49
#